data_3b908bc7024f19b8f0b343d2b923e47e
#
_entry.id   3b908bc7024f19b8f0b343d2b923e47e
#
_cell.length_a   1.000
_cell.length_b   1.000
_cell.length_c   1.000
_cell.angle_alpha   90.00
_cell.angle_beta   90.00
_cell.angle_gamma   90.00
#
_symmetry.space_group_name_H-M   'P 1'
#
loop_
_entity.id
_entity.type
_entity.pdbx_description
1 polymer ?
#
loop_
_entity_poly.entity_id
_entity_poly.type
_entity_poly.pdbx_seq_one_letter_code
_entity_poly.pdbx_strand_id
1 'polypeptide(L)'
;HYLGYKYSGLELRQEQVDSNREQAINILPVTNQPQWYCGDSDELLEQDWTPKFDFIFSCPPYADLEVYSDLKEDLSNMPYKDFVMKYRSIIGKALKLLKKDCYAVFVVGEVRGKDGFYYDFVGDTKRAFIEQGAKLYNDAILVNVVGSASMRASKVFEAGKKLTKIHQNVLVFKKTF
;
A
#
# COMPACT_ATOMS: atom_id res chain seq x y z
N HIS A 1 13.03 3.34 11.73
CA HIS A 1 13.72 2.92 12.96
C HIS A 1 15.17 3.35 13.00
N TYR A 2 15.94 3.13 11.95
CA TYR A 2 17.35 3.55 11.87
C TYR A 2 17.52 5.05 12.19
N LEU A 3 16.56 5.88 11.81
CA LEU A 3 16.52 7.31 12.08
C LEU A 3 15.87 7.67 13.45
N GLY A 4 15.60 6.69 14.31
CA GLY A 4 15.03 6.91 15.65
C GLY A 4 13.49 7.02 15.69
N TYR A 5 12.79 6.89 14.58
CA TYR A 5 11.31 6.92 14.58
C TYR A 5 10.72 5.63 15.16
N LYS A 6 9.59 5.74 15.84
CA LYS A 6 8.77 4.59 16.24
C LYS A 6 7.98 4.09 15.04
N TYR A 7 7.83 2.79 14.91
CA TYR A 7 7.12 2.16 13.81
C TYR A 7 6.15 1.09 14.32
N SER A 8 4.95 1.07 13.75
CA SER A 8 3.99 -0.01 13.92
C SER A 8 3.57 -0.51 12.54
N GLY A 9 3.71 -1.80 12.29
CA GLY A 9 3.36 -2.45 11.04
C GLY A 9 2.21 -3.43 11.23
N LEU A 10 1.27 -3.45 10.28
CA LEU A 10 0.21 -4.44 10.17
C LEU A 10 0.55 -5.35 9.00
N GLU A 11 0.50 -6.65 9.21
CA GLU A 11 0.78 -7.65 8.18
C GLU A 11 -0.16 -8.84 8.40
N LEU A 12 -0.76 -9.32 7.32
CA LEU A 12 -1.73 -10.41 7.37
C LEU A 12 -1.04 -11.77 7.67
N ARG A 13 0.16 -11.99 7.11
CA ARG A 13 0.85 -13.28 7.17
C ARG A 13 1.80 -13.36 8.36
N GLN A 14 1.63 -14.38 9.18
CA GLN A 14 2.47 -14.60 10.36
C GLN A 14 3.95 -14.80 9.99
N GLU A 15 4.24 -15.53 8.92
CA GLU A 15 5.62 -15.79 8.47
C GLU A 15 6.35 -14.49 8.11
N GLN A 16 5.63 -13.53 7.52
CA GLN A 16 6.20 -12.23 7.19
C GLN A 16 6.45 -11.39 8.44
N VAL A 17 5.54 -11.45 9.42
CA VAL A 17 5.72 -10.79 10.72
C VAL A 17 6.97 -11.34 11.42
N ASP A 18 7.14 -12.64 11.44
CA ASP A 18 8.28 -13.29 12.10
C ASP A 18 9.61 -12.95 11.40
N SER A 19 9.62 -12.99 10.06
CA SER A 19 10.79 -12.55 9.27
C SER A 19 11.14 -11.08 9.50
N ASN A 20 10.14 -10.19 9.59
CA ASN A 20 10.35 -8.78 9.88
C ASN A 20 10.92 -8.54 11.28
N ARG A 21 10.46 -9.31 12.27
CA ARG A 21 10.99 -9.26 13.65
C ARG A 21 12.43 -9.75 13.71
N GLU A 22 12.73 -10.87 13.08
CA GLU A 22 14.09 -11.41 12.99
C GLU A 22 15.05 -10.41 12.33
N GLN A 23 14.65 -9.84 11.19
CA GLN A 23 15.43 -8.81 10.52
C GLN A 23 15.67 -7.59 11.43
N ALA A 24 14.64 -7.14 12.15
CA ALA A 24 14.76 -6.01 13.05
C ALA A 24 15.75 -6.28 14.19
N ILE A 25 15.73 -7.46 14.80
CA ILE A 25 16.67 -7.88 15.84
C ILE A 25 18.12 -7.83 15.33
N ASN A 26 18.34 -8.26 14.08
CA ASN A 26 19.68 -8.32 13.49
C ASN A 26 20.25 -6.94 13.09
N ILE A 27 19.40 -5.94 12.84
CA ILE A 27 19.81 -4.65 12.25
C ILE A 27 19.68 -3.49 13.24
N LEU A 28 18.72 -3.55 14.18
CA LEU A 28 18.35 -2.43 15.03
C LEU A 28 18.75 -2.64 16.50
N PRO A 29 19.05 -1.55 17.25
CA PRO A 29 19.24 -1.64 18.68
C PRO A 29 18.00 -2.19 19.39
N VAL A 30 18.21 -2.96 20.47
CA VAL A 30 17.13 -3.55 21.28
C VAL A 30 16.14 -2.49 21.80
N THR A 31 16.61 -1.28 22.05
CA THR A 31 15.79 -0.16 22.57
C THR A 31 14.88 0.49 21.52
N ASN A 32 15.04 0.14 20.25
CA ASN A 32 14.29 0.75 19.13
C ASN A 32 13.77 -0.30 18.15
N GLN A 33 13.03 -1.29 18.64
CA GLN A 33 12.44 -2.32 17.81
C GLN A 33 11.06 -1.89 17.26
N PRO A 34 10.73 -2.20 15.99
CA PRO A 34 9.40 -1.98 15.44
C PRO A 34 8.37 -2.89 16.11
N GLN A 35 7.14 -2.42 16.20
CA GLN A 35 6.00 -3.24 16.61
C GLN A 35 5.30 -3.82 15.39
N TRP A 36 5.13 -5.14 15.37
CA TRP A 36 4.44 -5.84 14.30
C TRP A 36 3.20 -6.54 14.85
N TYR A 37 2.08 -6.34 14.18
CA TYR A 37 0.79 -6.93 14.49
C TYR A 37 0.35 -7.81 13.32
N CYS A 38 0.03 -9.07 13.61
CA CYS A 38 -0.43 -10.03 12.63
C CYS A 38 -1.95 -10.05 12.58
N GLY A 39 -2.52 -9.92 11.38
CA GLY A 39 -3.95 -10.03 11.13
C GLY A 39 -4.45 -9.09 10.04
N ASP A 40 -5.74 -9.16 9.81
CA ASP A 40 -6.41 -8.30 8.83
C ASP A 40 -6.34 -6.83 9.24
N SER A 41 -5.78 -5.99 8.38
CA SER A 41 -5.68 -4.55 8.64
C SER A 41 -7.06 -3.89 8.82
N ASP A 42 -8.11 -4.42 8.19
CA ASP A 42 -9.46 -3.89 8.35
C ASP A 42 -10.00 -4.08 9.78
N GLU A 43 -9.70 -5.21 10.41
CA GLU A 43 -10.06 -5.51 11.79
C GLU A 43 -9.11 -4.86 12.80
N LEU A 44 -7.79 -4.95 12.57
CA LEU A 44 -6.78 -4.43 13.48
C LEU A 44 -6.88 -2.90 13.65
N LEU A 45 -7.26 -2.17 12.60
CA LEU A 45 -7.42 -0.72 12.66
C LEU A 45 -8.66 -0.26 13.45
N GLU A 46 -9.57 -1.17 13.84
CA GLU A 46 -10.69 -0.87 14.74
C GLU A 46 -10.30 -0.88 16.22
N GLN A 47 -9.15 -1.44 16.57
CA GLN A 47 -8.67 -1.47 17.94
C GLN A 47 -8.29 -0.07 18.44
N ASP A 48 -8.18 0.08 19.75
CA ASP A 48 -7.73 1.34 20.35
C ASP A 48 -6.22 1.53 20.13
N TRP A 49 -5.89 2.49 19.29
CA TRP A 49 -4.53 2.91 18.99
C TRP A 49 -4.23 4.23 19.67
N THR A 50 -3.57 4.16 20.81
CA THR A 50 -3.14 5.34 21.56
C THR A 50 -1.62 5.24 21.83
N PRO A 51 -0.81 6.25 21.45
CA PRO A 51 -1.15 7.50 20.78
C PRO A 51 -1.42 7.35 19.28
N LYS A 52 -2.08 8.35 18.66
CA LYS A 52 -2.25 8.43 17.21
C LYS A 52 -0.94 8.66 16.47
N PHE A 53 -0.93 8.36 15.19
CA PHE A 53 0.27 8.36 14.35
C PHE A 53 0.51 9.71 13.66
N ASP A 54 1.79 10.03 13.44
CA ASP A 54 2.22 11.23 12.73
C ASP A 54 2.38 10.99 11.22
N PHE A 55 2.45 9.73 10.81
CA PHE A 55 2.70 9.35 9.43
C PHE A 55 2.15 7.97 9.10
N ILE A 56 1.57 7.83 7.90
CA ILE A 56 1.16 6.54 7.34
C ILE A 56 1.92 6.33 6.04
N PHE A 57 2.45 5.14 5.84
CA PHE A 57 3.08 4.71 4.60
C PHE A 57 2.58 3.33 4.20
N SER A 58 2.21 3.16 2.93
CA SER A 58 1.82 1.85 2.41
C SER A 58 2.14 1.69 0.93
N CYS A 59 2.49 0.45 0.57
CA CYS A 59 2.48 -0.06 -0.80
C CYS A 59 1.49 -1.23 -0.82
N PRO A 60 0.20 -0.98 -1.04
CA PRO A 60 -0.82 -2.03 -1.00
C PRO A 60 -0.63 -3.03 -2.15
N PRO A 61 -1.18 -4.25 -2.04
CA PRO A 61 -1.23 -5.17 -3.15
C PRO A 61 -2.01 -4.57 -4.32
N TYR A 62 -1.67 -4.98 -5.56
CA TYR A 62 -2.31 -4.48 -6.77
C TYR A 62 -3.41 -5.44 -7.24
N ALA A 63 -4.46 -5.58 -6.45
CA ALA A 63 -5.57 -6.51 -6.66
C ALA A 63 -5.03 -7.94 -6.97
N ASP A 64 -5.51 -8.58 -8.02
CA ASP A 64 -5.16 -9.95 -8.44
C ASP A 64 -3.86 -10.05 -9.27
N LEU A 65 -3.01 -9.02 -9.27
CA LEU A 65 -1.74 -9.04 -10.02
C LEU A 65 -0.73 -10.04 -9.44
N GLU A 66 -0.68 -10.12 -8.11
CA GLU A 66 0.18 -11.03 -7.36
C GLU A 66 -0.64 -11.63 -6.22
N VAL A 67 -0.58 -12.95 -6.05
CA VAL A 67 -1.22 -13.66 -4.94
C VAL A 67 -0.18 -13.85 -3.84
N TYR A 68 -0.45 -13.32 -2.64
CA TYR A 68 0.50 -13.36 -1.53
C TYR A 68 0.23 -14.48 -0.53
N SER A 69 -1.02 -14.94 -0.43
CA SER A 69 -1.40 -16.05 0.46
C SER A 69 -2.72 -16.70 0.00
N ASP A 70 -3.10 -17.82 0.64
CA ASP A 70 -4.38 -18.49 0.43
C ASP A 70 -5.47 -18.00 1.42
N LEU A 71 -5.17 -16.98 2.23
CA LEU A 71 -6.10 -16.44 3.22
C LEU A 71 -7.25 -15.69 2.53
N LYS A 72 -8.46 -15.86 3.04
CA LYS A 72 -9.66 -15.19 2.49
C LYS A 72 -9.62 -13.67 2.68
N GLU A 73 -8.95 -13.23 3.73
CA GLU A 73 -8.76 -11.84 4.11
C GLU A 73 -7.73 -11.11 3.23
N ASP A 74 -6.92 -11.88 2.48
CA ASP A 74 -5.89 -11.33 1.59
C ASP A 74 -6.55 -10.54 0.44
N LEU A 75 -6.22 -9.27 0.38
CA LEU A 75 -6.72 -8.36 -0.66
C LEU A 75 -6.37 -8.85 -2.07
N SER A 76 -5.27 -9.57 -2.24
CA SER A 76 -4.83 -10.09 -3.54
C SER A 76 -5.71 -11.22 -4.08
N ASN A 77 -6.52 -11.85 -3.24
CA ASN A 77 -7.43 -12.93 -3.62
C ASN A 77 -8.84 -12.42 -4.00
N MET A 78 -9.09 -11.12 -3.86
CA MET A 78 -10.43 -10.56 -4.03
C MET A 78 -10.70 -10.12 -5.47
N PRO A 79 -11.94 -10.29 -5.98
CA PRO A 79 -12.38 -9.57 -7.16
C PRO A 79 -12.18 -8.06 -6.98
N TYR A 80 -11.80 -7.34 -8.06
CA TYR A 80 -11.40 -5.93 -7.96
C TYR A 80 -12.43 -5.06 -7.23
N LYS A 81 -13.72 -5.29 -7.43
CA LYS A 81 -14.79 -4.54 -6.75
C LYS A 81 -14.72 -4.71 -5.22
N ASP A 82 -14.55 -5.94 -4.75
CA ASP A 82 -14.51 -6.27 -3.32
C ASP A 82 -13.21 -5.77 -2.70
N PHE A 83 -12.10 -5.91 -3.45
CA PHE A 83 -10.81 -5.31 -3.11
C PHE A 83 -10.93 -3.81 -2.85
N VAL A 84 -11.53 -3.03 -3.78
CA VAL A 84 -11.68 -1.58 -3.64
C VAL A 84 -12.54 -1.23 -2.44
N MET A 85 -13.61 -1.96 -2.16
CA MET A 85 -14.46 -1.72 -0.98
C MET A 85 -13.67 -1.89 0.32
N LYS A 86 -12.96 -3.00 0.47
CA LYS A 86 -12.16 -3.28 1.67
C LYS A 86 -10.98 -2.31 1.79
N TYR A 87 -10.30 -2.01 0.68
CA TYR A 87 -9.21 -1.04 0.62
C TYR A 87 -9.65 0.36 1.09
N ARG A 88 -10.83 0.82 0.67
CA ARG A 88 -11.43 2.08 1.13
C ARG A 88 -11.76 2.06 2.62
N SER A 89 -12.25 0.94 3.14
CA SER A 89 -12.50 0.75 4.58
C SER A 89 -11.21 0.90 5.38
N ILE A 90 -10.15 0.19 4.98
CA ILE A 90 -8.82 0.26 5.60
C ILE A 90 -8.27 1.69 5.60
N ILE A 91 -8.34 2.39 4.47
CA ILE A 91 -7.89 3.78 4.36
C ILE A 91 -8.69 4.69 5.31
N GLY A 92 -10.01 4.54 5.37
CA GLY A 92 -10.86 5.33 6.25
C GLY A 92 -10.51 5.14 7.73
N LYS A 93 -10.30 3.89 8.15
CA LYS A 93 -9.88 3.55 9.52
C LYS A 93 -8.48 4.09 9.82
N ALA A 94 -7.52 3.90 8.92
CA ALA A 94 -6.16 4.42 9.07
C ALA A 94 -6.13 5.96 9.19
N LEU A 95 -6.94 6.66 8.39
CA LEU A 95 -7.05 8.12 8.49
C LEU A 95 -7.59 8.59 9.84
N LYS A 96 -8.47 7.82 10.52
CA LYS A 96 -8.93 8.18 11.87
C LYS A 96 -7.77 8.17 12.88
N LEU A 97 -6.79 7.29 12.66
CA LEU A 97 -5.61 7.14 13.52
C LEU A 97 -4.50 8.15 13.19
N LEU A 98 -4.50 8.74 12.00
CA LEU A 98 -3.56 9.78 11.64
C LEU A 98 -3.91 11.09 12.37
N LYS A 99 -2.92 11.79 12.91
CA LYS A 99 -3.11 13.10 13.50
C LYS A 99 -3.49 14.15 12.45
N LYS A 100 -4.16 15.21 12.89
CA LYS A 100 -4.43 16.39 12.06
C LYS A 100 -3.12 17.00 11.56
N ASP A 101 -3.16 17.57 10.37
CA ASP A 101 -2.04 18.18 9.65
C ASP A 101 -0.88 17.23 9.29
N CYS A 102 -1.06 15.93 9.50
CA CYS A 102 -0.11 14.88 9.17
C CYS A 102 -0.41 14.23 7.81
N TYR A 103 0.51 13.40 7.34
CA TYR A 103 0.51 12.88 5.98
C TYR A 103 0.37 11.37 5.90
N ALA A 104 -0.32 10.92 4.85
CA ALA A 104 -0.32 9.53 4.40
C ALA A 104 0.30 9.47 3.00
N VAL A 105 1.21 8.53 2.80
CA VAL A 105 1.91 8.31 1.52
C VAL A 105 1.63 6.90 1.04
N PHE A 106 1.11 6.81 -0.18
CA PHE A 106 0.81 5.54 -0.83
C PHE A 106 1.54 5.42 -2.16
N VAL A 107 2.30 4.34 -2.32
CA VAL A 107 2.96 4.01 -3.59
C VAL A 107 2.08 3.02 -4.32
N VAL A 108 1.53 3.44 -5.45
CA VAL A 108 0.57 2.66 -6.24
C VAL A 108 0.88 2.72 -7.72
N GLY A 109 0.49 1.68 -8.45
CA GLY A 109 0.61 1.61 -9.90
C GLY A 109 -0.71 1.22 -10.53
N GLU A 110 -0.86 1.51 -11.82
CA GLU A 110 -2.02 1.05 -12.58
C GLU A 110 -1.97 -0.44 -12.84
N VAL A 111 -3.10 -1.11 -12.70
CA VAL A 111 -3.31 -2.54 -12.93
C VAL A 111 -4.25 -2.76 -14.09
N ARG A 112 -3.96 -3.76 -14.91
CA ARG A 112 -4.86 -4.19 -16.00
C ARG A 112 -5.66 -5.41 -15.58
N GLY A 113 -6.95 -5.36 -15.86
CA GLY A 113 -7.81 -6.52 -15.78
C GLY A 113 -7.49 -7.59 -16.83
N LYS A 114 -8.11 -8.74 -16.69
CA LYS A 114 -7.99 -9.87 -17.64
C LYS A 114 -8.44 -9.50 -19.06
N ASP A 115 -9.34 -8.53 -19.20
CA ASP A 115 -9.79 -7.93 -20.44
C ASP A 115 -8.76 -7.00 -21.11
N GLY A 116 -7.65 -6.69 -20.39
CA GLY A 116 -6.55 -5.85 -20.86
C GLY A 116 -6.72 -4.35 -20.63
N PHE A 117 -7.84 -3.90 -20.07
CA PHE A 117 -8.06 -2.50 -19.69
C PHE A 117 -7.57 -2.19 -18.28
N TYR A 118 -7.24 -0.92 -18.01
CA TYR A 118 -6.89 -0.47 -16.68
C TYR A 118 -8.11 -0.38 -15.76
N TYR A 119 -7.94 -0.75 -14.50
CA TYR A 119 -8.95 -0.57 -13.45
C TYR A 119 -9.05 0.86 -12.92
N ASP A 120 -8.09 1.73 -13.25
CA ASP A 120 -7.94 3.07 -12.65
C ASP A 120 -7.62 3.01 -11.15
N PHE A 121 -6.71 2.12 -10.76
CA PHE A 121 -6.37 1.91 -9.35
C PHE A 121 -5.74 3.15 -8.69
N VAL A 122 -4.96 3.93 -9.43
CA VAL A 122 -4.44 5.23 -8.97
C VAL A 122 -5.58 6.21 -8.68
N GLY A 123 -6.60 6.26 -9.55
CA GLY A 123 -7.81 7.04 -9.35
C GLY A 123 -8.64 6.54 -8.16
N ASP A 124 -8.81 5.23 -8.00
CA ASP A 124 -9.52 4.64 -6.86
C ASP A 124 -8.83 4.95 -5.53
N THR A 125 -7.49 4.92 -5.51
CA THR A 125 -6.72 5.33 -4.32
C THR A 125 -6.97 6.82 -3.99
N LYS A 126 -6.93 7.70 -4.99
CA LYS A 126 -7.25 9.12 -4.78
C LYS A 126 -8.66 9.31 -4.24
N ARG A 127 -9.65 8.64 -4.84
CA ARG A 127 -11.06 8.68 -4.38
C ARG A 127 -11.20 8.19 -2.94
N ALA A 128 -10.55 7.07 -2.60
CA ALA A 128 -10.60 6.50 -1.26
C ALA A 128 -10.16 7.49 -0.16
N PHE A 129 -9.13 8.28 -0.40
CA PHE A 129 -8.66 9.31 0.52
C PHE A 129 -9.53 10.57 0.53
N ILE A 130 -9.90 11.07 -0.66
CA ILE A 130 -10.64 12.33 -0.81
C ILE A 130 -12.05 12.21 -0.24
N GLU A 131 -12.73 11.09 -0.47
CA GLU A 131 -14.08 10.83 0.07
C GLU A 131 -14.07 10.69 1.61
N GLN A 132 -12.93 10.36 2.21
CA GLN A 132 -12.73 10.34 3.65
C GLN A 132 -12.27 11.70 4.22
N GLY A 133 -12.23 12.74 3.39
CA GLY A 133 -11.92 14.12 3.78
C GLY A 133 -10.44 14.52 3.73
N ALA A 134 -9.53 13.62 3.38
CA ALA A 134 -8.14 13.98 3.16
C ALA A 134 -7.97 14.75 1.84
N LYS A 135 -6.91 15.55 1.74
CA LYS A 135 -6.60 16.31 0.52
C LYS A 135 -5.37 15.71 -0.16
N LEU A 136 -5.45 15.51 -1.47
CA LEU A 136 -4.27 15.19 -2.27
C LEU A 136 -3.29 16.36 -2.21
N TYR A 137 -2.09 16.11 -1.72
CA TYR A 137 -1.06 17.12 -1.48
C TYR A 137 0.02 17.08 -2.55
N ASN A 138 0.54 15.89 -2.87
CA ASN A 138 1.49 15.67 -3.95
C ASN A 138 1.15 14.40 -4.74
N ASP A 139 1.51 14.40 -6.02
CA ASP A 139 1.50 13.23 -6.91
C ASP A 139 2.86 13.19 -7.62
N ALA A 140 3.78 12.38 -7.09
CA ALA A 140 5.10 12.21 -7.63
C ALA A 140 5.22 10.89 -8.40
N ILE A 141 6.22 10.78 -9.24
CA ILE A 141 6.52 9.59 -10.02
C ILE A 141 7.77 8.92 -9.45
N LEU A 142 7.63 7.65 -9.03
CA LEU A 142 8.73 6.78 -8.71
C LEU A 142 9.12 5.99 -9.97
N VAL A 143 10.23 6.33 -10.55
CA VAL A 143 10.75 5.62 -11.73
C VAL A 143 11.48 4.36 -11.28
N ASN A 144 11.00 3.21 -11.72
CA ASN A 144 11.65 1.93 -11.46
C ASN A 144 12.88 1.76 -12.36
N VAL A 145 13.81 0.93 -11.93
CA VAL A 145 14.96 0.56 -12.77
C VAL A 145 14.46 -0.05 -14.07
N VAL A 146 14.94 0.46 -15.22
CA VAL A 146 14.49 0.00 -16.55
C VAL A 146 14.71 -1.51 -16.73
N GLY A 147 15.84 -2.05 -16.25
CA GLY A 147 16.12 -3.48 -16.25
C GLY A 147 15.82 -4.14 -17.59
N SER A 148 15.07 -5.22 -17.58
CA SER A 148 14.65 -5.97 -18.77
C SER A 148 13.42 -5.37 -19.50
N ALA A 149 12.89 -4.24 -19.05
CA ALA A 149 11.68 -3.66 -19.63
C ALA A 149 11.85 -3.28 -21.10
N SER A 150 13.02 -2.73 -21.47
CA SER A 150 13.35 -2.38 -22.85
C SER A 150 13.32 -3.59 -23.79
N MET A 151 13.84 -4.74 -23.35
CA MET A 151 13.85 -5.99 -24.15
C MET A 151 12.44 -6.57 -24.35
N ARG A 152 11.53 -6.29 -23.44
CA ARG A 152 10.13 -6.79 -23.49
C ARG A 152 9.19 -5.83 -24.21
N ALA A 153 9.57 -4.56 -24.38
CA ALA A 153 8.69 -3.51 -24.89
C ALA A 153 8.13 -3.83 -26.27
N SER A 154 8.98 -4.21 -27.23
CA SER A 154 8.55 -4.58 -28.58
C SER A 154 7.56 -5.77 -28.57
N LYS A 155 7.90 -6.85 -27.85
CA LYS A 155 7.07 -8.04 -27.74
C LYS A 155 5.69 -7.72 -27.13
N VAL A 156 5.64 -6.91 -26.09
CA VAL A 156 4.40 -6.48 -25.43
C VAL A 156 3.55 -5.62 -26.37
N PHE A 157 4.20 -4.72 -27.12
CA PHE A 157 3.51 -3.88 -28.09
C PHE A 157 2.98 -4.66 -29.28
N GLU A 158 3.78 -5.56 -29.84
CA GLU A 158 3.37 -6.41 -30.97
C GLU A 158 2.17 -7.29 -30.62
N ALA A 159 2.21 -7.94 -29.42
CA ALA A 159 1.19 -8.86 -28.98
C ALA A 159 -0.15 -8.18 -28.63
N GLY A 160 -0.15 -6.97 -28.09
CA GLY A 160 -1.34 -6.36 -27.55
C GLY A 160 -1.45 -4.86 -27.68
N LYS A 161 -0.54 -4.21 -28.43
CA LYS A 161 -0.43 -2.74 -28.57
C LYS A 161 -0.34 -2.02 -27.21
N LYS A 162 0.22 -2.70 -26.21
CA LYS A 162 0.37 -2.18 -24.84
C LYS A 162 1.75 -1.53 -24.69
N LEU A 163 1.76 -0.33 -24.14
CA LEU A 163 3.00 0.33 -23.76
C LEU A 163 3.54 -0.23 -22.44
N THR A 164 4.84 -0.43 -22.36
CA THR A 164 5.51 -0.86 -21.13
C THR A 164 5.61 0.32 -20.17
N LYS A 165 5.10 0.14 -18.95
CA LYS A 165 5.14 1.12 -17.87
C LYS A 165 6.28 0.77 -16.91
N ILE A 166 7.11 1.75 -16.54
CA ILE A 166 8.27 1.59 -15.66
C ILE A 166 8.22 2.53 -14.46
N HIS A 167 7.04 2.94 -14.05
CA HIS A 167 6.86 3.85 -12.92
C HIS A 167 5.66 3.49 -12.06
N GLN A 168 5.70 3.99 -10.84
CA GLN A 168 4.59 3.99 -9.90
C GLN A 168 4.28 5.43 -9.49
N ASN A 169 3.09 5.70 -9.01
CA ASN A 169 2.72 6.98 -8.44
C ASN A 169 2.97 6.96 -6.92
N VAL A 170 3.57 8.02 -6.42
CA VAL A 170 3.72 8.30 -4.99
C VAL A 170 2.69 9.36 -4.62
N LEU A 171 1.56 8.91 -4.10
CA LEU A 171 0.45 9.78 -3.73
C LEU A 171 0.61 10.22 -2.29
N VAL A 172 0.66 11.53 -2.06
CA VAL A 172 0.77 12.12 -0.72
C VAL A 172 -0.55 12.81 -0.39
N PHE A 173 -1.17 12.39 0.70
CA PHE A 173 -2.40 12.97 1.20
C PHE A 173 -2.15 13.67 2.52
N LYS A 174 -2.80 14.82 2.74
CA LYS A 174 -2.78 15.54 4.01
C LYS A 174 -4.16 15.43 4.68
N LYS A 175 -4.15 15.04 5.96
CA LYS A 175 -5.34 15.12 6.81
C LYS A 175 -5.48 16.54 7.35
N THR A 176 -6.60 17.20 7.09
CA THR A 176 -6.83 18.61 7.47
C THR A 176 -7.94 18.82 8.51
N PHE A 177 -8.51 17.71 9.02
CA PHE A 177 -9.64 17.71 9.96
C PHE A 177 -9.32 16.98 11.26
#